data_bcffda8e75743ab5d2378c65883857df
#
_entry.id   bcffda8e75743ab5d2378c65883857df
#
_cell.length_a   1.000
_cell.length_b   1.000
_cell.length_c   1.000
_cell.angle_alpha   90.00
_cell.angle_beta   90.00
_cell.angle_gamma   90.00
#
_symmetry.space_group_name_H-M   'P 1'
#
loop_
_entity.id
_entity.type
_entity.pdbx_description
1 polymer ?
#
loop_
_entity_poly.entity_id
_entity_poly.type
_entity_poly.pdbx_seq_one_letter_code
_entity_poly.pdbx_strand_id
1 'polypeptide(L)'
;MARKKDTAAESKPPRVAELEALIKRHRDLYYNAQPELSDAEYDELEDELRSLDPGNALLAVVGADAADGWPKAGHLIPMGSQAKASNPEDFLAWCAKTGHAEYLVQYKLDGASLELQYEEGRLVRAVTRGDGEVGDDITPNARRMGGVVASLPEPFSGGIRGEVLMTHEVHDRKHAEKANCRNAANGLMKRKDGVGVEDLVVLCYDAAGAVAGAPPFADEPAKIDWLGRMGFDTVRMERFATGEEVVAFRAHVMDIRESLPYDIDGLVVKGAEIDEADMARARPDKQIAFKFSLEEAVSTLRSVEWSESGANFTPIGLLDPVRLAGTTVQRANLCNTNIISGMGLRIGSRVVITKRGEIIPKIEGLVENPAGTSPIEVPSTCSCGAKLVDEGTRLYCPNADCPKKALHRLEKWLSVLDVRDFGGVILGKLHASGRVREIADLYTLEAGELAAYDRMGDKLAEKILRNLRARNEVSLPEFIAGFDIEGIAELIAQKAVDAGYDSLEKLRAATVEELAVIDGYAEITARAVAAGLAPLGPEMDRVLASGALRIKAPAMGGPLAGKSFCFTGELGSMKRPEAEALVKALGGSAKASVTKGLSYLVTNDPDSGSEKNKKAASYGVAIIDEEAFLRLAGRA
;
A
#
# COMPACT_ATOMS: atom_id res chain seq x y z
N MET A 1 -27.24 51.00 5.05
CA MET A 1 -26.20 50.38 5.89
C MET A 1 -26.37 48.86 5.85
N ALA A 2 -25.64 48.20 4.95
CA ALA A 2 -25.66 46.74 4.81
C ALA A 2 -24.49 46.19 5.64
N ARG A 3 -24.80 45.35 6.63
CA ARG A 3 -23.80 44.61 7.42
C ARG A 3 -23.15 43.54 6.52
N LYS A 4 -21.84 43.66 6.28
CA LYS A 4 -21.00 42.55 5.80
C LYS A 4 -21.07 41.43 6.83
N LYS A 5 -21.47 40.26 6.40
CA LYS A 5 -21.23 39.01 7.13
C LYS A 5 -19.76 38.66 6.92
N ASP A 6 -18.99 38.74 8.01
CA ASP A 6 -17.68 38.08 8.08
C ASP A 6 -17.93 36.57 8.11
N THR A 7 -17.55 35.90 7.03
CA THR A 7 -17.43 34.45 7.02
C THR A 7 -16.17 34.09 7.79
N ALA A 8 -16.33 33.52 9.00
CA ALA A 8 -15.24 32.88 9.72
C ALA A 8 -14.64 31.78 8.85
N ALA A 9 -13.33 31.87 8.60
CA ALA A 9 -12.58 30.81 7.94
C ALA A 9 -12.59 29.58 8.88
N GLU A 10 -13.19 28.49 8.43
CA GLU A 10 -13.09 27.19 9.10
C GLU A 10 -11.59 26.84 9.26
N SER A 11 -11.15 26.58 10.47
CA SER A 11 -9.77 26.17 10.74
C SER A 11 -9.54 24.77 10.15
N LYS A 12 -8.60 24.66 9.21
CA LYS A 12 -8.21 23.37 8.61
C LYS A 12 -7.71 22.41 9.69
N PRO A 13 -7.90 21.09 9.51
CA PRO A 13 -7.32 20.09 10.40
C PRO A 13 -5.80 20.31 10.55
N PRO A 14 -5.22 20.21 11.76
CA PRO A 14 -3.79 20.50 11.98
C PRO A 14 -2.85 19.73 11.03
N ARG A 15 -3.16 18.45 10.74
CA ARG A 15 -2.36 17.63 9.83
C ARG A 15 -2.42 18.10 8.38
N VAL A 16 -3.58 18.58 7.91
CA VAL A 16 -3.74 19.16 6.57
C VAL A 16 -2.89 20.44 6.44
N ALA A 17 -2.91 21.30 7.46
CA ALA A 17 -2.09 22.52 7.46
C ALA A 17 -0.57 22.20 7.48
N GLU A 18 -0.16 21.18 8.24
CA GLU A 18 1.23 20.71 8.27
C GLU A 18 1.65 20.16 6.89
N LEU A 19 0.84 19.32 6.27
CA LEU A 19 1.10 18.78 4.93
C LEU A 19 1.16 19.89 3.88
N GLU A 20 0.27 20.87 3.94
CA GLU A 20 0.32 22.04 3.05
C GLU A 20 1.65 22.81 3.18
N ALA A 21 2.14 22.97 4.40
CA ALA A 21 3.42 23.65 4.64
C ALA A 21 4.62 22.84 4.12
N LEU A 22 4.63 21.52 4.38
CA LEU A 22 5.65 20.60 3.91
C LEU A 22 5.67 20.53 2.37
N ILE A 23 4.52 20.33 1.74
CA ILE A 23 4.40 20.26 0.28
C ILE A 23 4.86 21.56 -0.37
N LYS A 24 4.46 22.74 0.15
CA LYS A 24 4.94 24.03 -0.37
C LYS A 24 6.45 24.15 -0.27
N ARG A 25 7.01 23.88 0.93
CA ARG A 25 8.45 23.97 1.17
C ARG A 25 9.23 23.05 0.24
N HIS A 26 8.88 21.76 0.19
CA HIS A 26 9.63 20.79 -0.59
C HIS A 26 9.42 20.98 -2.09
N ARG A 27 8.28 21.50 -2.53
CA ARG A 27 8.04 21.94 -3.91
C ARG A 27 8.97 23.08 -4.29
N ASP A 28 9.11 24.10 -3.43
CA ASP A 28 10.03 25.21 -3.68
C ASP A 28 11.50 24.74 -3.72
N LEU A 29 11.92 23.91 -2.77
CA LEU A 29 13.26 23.31 -2.77
C LEU A 29 13.54 22.48 -4.03
N TYR A 30 12.54 21.73 -4.48
CA TYR A 30 12.63 20.89 -5.66
C TYR A 30 12.82 21.68 -6.97
N TYR A 31 12.10 22.78 -7.14
CA TYR A 31 12.15 23.59 -8.36
C TYR A 31 13.19 24.71 -8.33
N ASN A 32 13.51 25.26 -7.18
CA ASN A 32 14.31 26.48 -7.06
C ASN A 32 15.60 26.32 -6.26
N ALA A 33 15.80 25.21 -5.56
CA ALA A 33 17.00 24.99 -4.73
C ALA A 33 17.48 23.53 -4.83
N GLN A 34 17.89 22.93 -3.72
CA GLN A 34 18.28 21.54 -3.64
C GLN A 34 17.17 20.72 -2.94
N PRO A 35 16.62 19.68 -3.58
CA PRO A 35 15.64 18.83 -2.95
C PRO A 35 16.17 18.17 -1.67
N GLU A 36 15.37 18.18 -0.63
CA GLU A 36 15.63 17.49 0.65
C GLU A 36 14.93 16.13 0.70
N LEU A 37 13.91 15.90 -0.15
CA LEU A 37 13.16 14.67 -0.29
C LEU A 37 13.34 14.09 -1.69
N SER A 38 13.24 12.78 -1.80
CA SER A 38 13.08 12.09 -3.08
C SER A 38 11.69 12.35 -3.67
N ASP A 39 11.53 12.13 -4.98
CA ASP A 39 10.24 12.26 -5.66
C ASP A 39 9.16 11.36 -5.03
N ALA A 40 9.54 10.17 -4.58
CA ALA A 40 8.62 9.24 -3.95
C ALA A 40 8.17 9.72 -2.56
N GLU A 41 9.08 10.23 -1.73
CA GLU A 41 8.74 10.81 -0.43
C GLU A 41 7.85 12.06 -0.61
N TYR A 42 8.09 12.85 -1.65
CA TYR A 42 7.22 13.98 -1.98
C TYR A 42 5.84 13.52 -2.46
N ASP A 43 5.76 12.49 -3.30
CA ASP A 43 4.51 11.89 -3.76
C ASP A 43 3.67 11.33 -2.60
N GLU A 44 4.32 10.74 -1.56
CA GLU A 44 3.64 10.28 -0.34
C GLU A 44 2.96 11.42 0.42
N LEU A 45 3.61 12.59 0.53
CA LEU A 45 2.99 13.77 1.15
C LEU A 45 1.75 14.24 0.37
N GLU A 46 1.82 14.26 -0.98
CA GLU A 46 0.66 14.61 -1.81
C GLU A 46 -0.47 13.58 -1.71
N ASP A 47 -0.15 12.29 -1.62
CA ASP A 47 -1.14 11.23 -1.49
C ASP A 47 -1.81 11.23 -0.11
N GLU A 48 -1.05 11.51 0.96
CA GLU A 48 -1.62 11.73 2.29
C GLU A 48 -2.56 12.94 2.29
N LEU A 49 -2.14 14.08 1.72
CA LEU A 49 -2.99 15.26 1.59
C LEU A 49 -4.26 14.95 0.78
N ARG A 50 -4.15 14.21 -0.32
CA ARG A 50 -5.30 13.82 -1.15
C ARG A 50 -6.27 12.90 -0.41
N SER A 51 -5.77 12.03 0.47
CA SER A 51 -6.62 11.16 1.28
C SER A 51 -7.39 11.92 2.36
N LEU A 52 -6.80 12.99 2.91
CA LEU A 52 -7.38 13.79 3.99
C LEU A 52 -8.24 14.95 3.48
N ASP A 53 -7.87 15.57 2.37
CA ASP A 53 -8.54 16.71 1.73
C ASP A 53 -8.44 16.61 0.20
N PRO A 54 -9.28 15.78 -0.45
CA PRO A 54 -9.24 15.57 -1.92
C PRO A 54 -9.46 16.84 -2.74
N GLY A 55 -10.12 17.85 -2.16
CA GLY A 55 -10.40 19.15 -2.79
C GLY A 55 -9.35 20.22 -2.51
N ASN A 56 -8.22 19.89 -1.88
CA ASN A 56 -7.20 20.86 -1.50
C ASN A 56 -6.61 21.57 -2.72
N ALA A 57 -6.58 22.89 -2.67
CA ALA A 57 -6.09 23.73 -3.76
C ALA A 57 -4.62 23.42 -4.13
N LEU A 58 -3.79 23.00 -3.18
CA LEU A 58 -2.39 22.65 -3.45
C LEU A 58 -2.23 21.42 -4.34
N LEU A 59 -3.18 20.51 -4.34
CA LEU A 59 -3.18 19.35 -5.24
C LEU A 59 -3.44 19.73 -6.70
N ALA A 60 -4.00 20.91 -6.95
CA ALA A 60 -4.19 21.47 -8.30
C ALA A 60 -3.02 22.35 -8.76
N VAL A 61 -2.16 22.79 -7.84
CA VAL A 61 -0.99 23.62 -8.20
C VAL A 61 0.10 22.75 -8.79
N VAL A 62 0.59 23.15 -9.96
CA VAL A 62 1.65 22.48 -10.70
C VAL A 62 2.91 23.34 -10.67
N GLY A 63 4.06 22.77 -10.31
CA GLY A 63 5.33 23.50 -10.28
C GLY A 63 5.47 24.42 -9.06
N ALA A 64 6.45 25.32 -9.12
CA ALA A 64 6.68 26.38 -8.15
C ALA A 64 6.83 27.72 -8.88
N ASP A 65 6.73 28.83 -8.14
CA ASP A 65 7.01 30.16 -8.69
C ASP A 65 8.38 30.17 -9.39
N ALA A 66 8.42 30.77 -10.58
CA ALA A 66 9.64 30.80 -11.36
C ALA A 66 10.73 31.64 -10.67
N ALA A 67 12.00 31.20 -10.74
CA ALA A 67 13.12 31.82 -10.05
C ALA A 67 13.32 33.30 -10.45
N ASP A 68 13.69 34.15 -9.48
CA ASP A 68 13.97 35.55 -9.74
C ASP A 68 15.14 35.74 -10.71
N GLY A 69 14.91 36.62 -11.68
CA GLY A 69 15.97 37.16 -12.52
C GLY A 69 15.96 36.74 -14.00
N TRP A 70 15.14 35.80 -14.47
CA TRP A 70 14.85 35.58 -15.89
C TRP A 70 13.57 36.31 -16.29
N PRO A 71 13.45 36.79 -17.56
CA PRO A 71 12.16 37.26 -18.09
C PRO A 71 11.13 36.15 -17.97
N LYS A 72 9.88 36.50 -17.66
CA LYS A 72 8.77 35.56 -17.59
C LYS A 72 8.09 35.49 -18.94
N ALA A 73 7.65 34.29 -19.34
CA ALA A 73 6.87 34.04 -20.54
C ALA A 73 5.75 33.01 -20.25
N GLY A 74 4.60 33.25 -20.86
CA GLY A 74 3.47 32.30 -20.80
C GLY A 74 3.69 31.13 -21.72
N HIS A 75 3.17 29.97 -21.33
CA HIS A 75 3.10 28.79 -22.17
C HIS A 75 2.01 28.95 -23.23
N LEU A 76 2.28 28.47 -24.45
CA LEU A 76 1.25 28.36 -25.51
C LEU A 76 0.23 27.29 -25.16
N ILE A 77 0.65 26.26 -24.44
CA ILE A 77 -0.18 25.16 -23.95
C ILE A 77 0.21 24.91 -22.50
N PRO A 78 -0.76 24.85 -21.56
CA PRO A 78 -0.47 24.63 -20.16
C PRO A 78 0.42 23.38 -19.92
N MET A 79 1.50 23.51 -19.18
CA MET A 79 2.38 22.40 -18.81
C MET A 79 1.90 21.75 -17.50
N GLY A 80 0.74 21.10 -17.57
CA GLY A 80 0.08 20.47 -16.43
C GLY A 80 0.82 19.28 -15.84
N SER A 81 0.28 18.74 -14.75
CA SER A 81 0.69 17.45 -14.20
C SER A 81 -0.14 16.34 -14.81
N GLN A 82 0.42 15.13 -14.86
CA GLN A 82 -0.32 13.93 -15.26
C GLN A 82 -0.97 13.25 -14.05
N ALA A 83 -2.10 12.55 -14.27
CA ALA A 83 -2.56 11.56 -13.32
C ALA A 83 -1.45 10.51 -13.12
N LYS A 84 -1.40 9.89 -11.94
CA LYS A 84 -0.37 8.88 -11.64
C LYS A 84 -1.00 7.55 -11.22
N ALA A 85 -0.38 6.46 -11.63
CA ALA A 85 -0.57 5.13 -11.07
C ALA A 85 0.78 4.64 -10.54
N SER A 86 0.79 4.14 -9.29
CA SER A 86 1.99 3.63 -8.64
C SER A 86 2.04 2.11 -8.61
N ASN A 87 0.97 1.44 -9.05
CA ASN A 87 0.83 -0.01 -9.07
C ASN A 87 0.01 -0.49 -10.27
N PRO A 88 0.10 -1.79 -10.64
CA PRO A 88 -0.66 -2.36 -11.74
C PRO A 88 -2.17 -2.24 -11.60
N GLU A 89 -2.72 -2.36 -10.39
CA GLU A 89 -4.16 -2.31 -10.15
C GLU A 89 -4.76 -0.95 -10.51
N ASP A 90 -4.14 0.14 -10.02
CA ASP A 90 -4.55 1.51 -10.33
C ASP A 90 -4.43 1.81 -11.82
N PHE A 91 -3.36 1.31 -12.45
CA PHE A 91 -3.14 1.47 -13.88
C PHE A 91 -4.23 0.73 -14.70
N LEU A 92 -4.54 -0.53 -14.37
CA LEU A 92 -5.57 -1.30 -15.07
C LEU A 92 -6.98 -0.71 -14.83
N ALA A 93 -7.24 -0.15 -13.65
CA ALA A 93 -8.48 0.59 -13.39
C ALA A 93 -8.61 1.84 -14.28
N TRP A 94 -7.49 2.56 -14.51
CA TRP A 94 -7.45 3.67 -15.46
C TRP A 94 -7.67 3.18 -16.91
N CYS A 95 -7.07 2.07 -17.33
CA CYS A 95 -7.31 1.46 -18.64
C CYS A 95 -8.79 1.15 -18.85
N ALA A 96 -9.44 0.53 -17.86
CA ALA A 96 -10.87 0.20 -17.91
C ALA A 96 -11.75 1.48 -18.00
N LYS A 97 -11.36 2.57 -17.32
CA LYS A 97 -12.06 3.86 -17.34
C LYS A 97 -11.95 4.56 -18.69
N THR A 98 -10.76 4.55 -19.31
CA THR A 98 -10.51 5.29 -20.56
C THR A 98 -10.93 4.52 -21.79
N GLY A 99 -10.82 3.19 -21.78
CA GLY A 99 -11.23 2.32 -22.89
C GLY A 99 -10.49 2.58 -24.20
N HIS A 100 -9.19 2.97 -24.13
CA HIS A 100 -8.37 3.16 -25.33
C HIS A 100 -8.31 1.88 -26.17
N ALA A 101 -8.38 2.01 -27.50
CA ALA A 101 -8.26 0.89 -28.42
C ALA A 101 -6.82 0.33 -28.49
N GLU A 102 -5.84 1.21 -28.26
CA GLU A 102 -4.42 0.87 -28.11
C GLU A 102 -3.76 1.85 -27.13
N TYR A 103 -2.67 1.41 -26.53
CA TYR A 103 -1.86 2.18 -25.58
C TYR A 103 -0.53 2.54 -26.21
N LEU A 104 -0.23 3.83 -26.24
CA LEU A 104 1.06 4.38 -26.62
C LEU A 104 1.86 4.66 -25.38
N VAL A 105 3.09 4.15 -25.32
CA VAL A 105 3.94 4.19 -24.13
C VAL A 105 5.27 4.86 -24.46
N GLN A 106 5.64 5.87 -23.68
CA GLN A 106 6.94 6.52 -23.72
C GLN A 106 7.61 6.45 -22.36
N TYR A 107 8.94 6.52 -22.33
CA TYR A 107 9.67 6.67 -21.08
C TYR A 107 9.30 7.99 -20.41
N LYS A 108 8.99 7.95 -19.11
CA LYS A 108 8.84 9.14 -18.31
C LYS A 108 10.22 9.61 -17.89
N LEU A 109 10.72 10.58 -18.63
CA LEU A 109 12.05 11.15 -18.41
C LEU A 109 12.13 11.86 -17.06
N ASP A 110 13.24 11.72 -16.37
CA ASP A 110 13.51 12.38 -15.09
C ASP A 110 14.50 13.54 -15.30
N GLY A 111 13.97 14.68 -15.71
CA GLY A 111 14.72 15.88 -16.06
C GLY A 111 14.03 17.17 -15.65
N ALA A 112 14.11 18.18 -16.51
CA ALA A 112 13.47 19.47 -16.35
C ALA A 112 12.66 19.81 -17.61
N SER A 113 11.35 19.99 -17.46
CA SER A 113 10.47 20.25 -18.59
C SER A 113 10.73 21.63 -19.21
N LEU A 114 10.68 21.69 -20.53
CA LEU A 114 10.92 22.87 -21.34
C LEU A 114 9.92 22.93 -22.49
N GLU A 115 9.34 24.10 -22.74
CA GLU A 115 8.60 24.41 -23.95
C GLU A 115 9.43 25.24 -24.91
N LEU A 116 9.58 24.77 -26.15
CA LEU A 116 10.21 25.50 -27.27
C LEU A 116 9.10 26.11 -28.12
N GLN A 117 8.98 27.43 -28.14
CA GLN A 117 7.96 28.18 -28.88
C GLN A 117 8.48 28.62 -30.23
N TYR A 118 7.77 28.26 -31.29
CA TYR A 118 8.12 28.58 -32.68
C TYR A 118 7.10 29.52 -33.32
N GLU A 119 7.60 30.45 -34.16
CA GLU A 119 6.83 31.26 -35.08
C GLU A 119 7.41 31.07 -36.48
N GLU A 120 6.58 30.67 -37.43
CA GLU A 120 6.95 30.40 -38.81
C GLU A 120 8.23 29.54 -38.94
N GLY A 121 8.32 28.50 -38.11
CA GLY A 121 9.45 27.58 -38.07
C GLY A 121 10.72 28.11 -37.36
N ARG A 122 10.67 29.29 -36.76
CA ARG A 122 11.84 29.88 -36.04
C ARG A 122 11.62 29.81 -34.54
N LEU A 123 12.62 29.33 -33.80
CA LEU A 123 12.60 29.34 -32.33
C LEU A 123 12.59 30.78 -31.81
N VAL A 124 11.49 31.21 -31.19
CA VAL A 124 11.35 32.56 -30.62
C VAL A 124 11.56 32.54 -29.11
N ARG A 125 11.11 31.50 -28.41
CA ARG A 125 11.28 31.37 -26.94
C ARG A 125 11.52 29.92 -26.53
N ALA A 126 12.17 29.78 -25.37
CA ALA A 126 12.28 28.53 -24.65
C ALA A 126 11.93 28.78 -23.19
N VAL A 127 10.82 28.21 -22.72
CA VAL A 127 10.17 28.54 -21.44
C VAL A 127 10.20 27.34 -20.51
N THR A 128 10.75 27.51 -19.31
CA THR A 128 10.74 26.45 -18.28
C THR A 128 9.31 26.24 -17.77
N ARG A 129 9.03 25.07 -17.19
CA ARG A 129 7.69 24.73 -16.72
C ARG A 129 7.06 25.80 -15.80
N GLY A 130 7.82 26.38 -14.87
CA GLY A 130 7.28 27.33 -13.88
C GLY A 130 6.11 26.74 -13.09
N ASP A 131 5.02 27.49 -13.01
CA ASP A 131 3.75 27.06 -12.39
C ASP A 131 2.82 26.28 -13.35
N GLY A 132 3.28 26.07 -14.58
CA GLY A 132 2.52 25.39 -15.64
C GLY A 132 1.81 26.35 -16.61
N GLU A 133 1.61 27.61 -16.26
CA GLU A 133 1.04 28.68 -17.10
C GLU A 133 2.14 29.69 -17.49
N VAL A 134 3.05 30.01 -16.58
CA VAL A 134 4.15 30.97 -16.75
C VAL A 134 5.47 30.37 -16.26
N GLY A 135 6.51 30.49 -17.06
CA GLY A 135 7.86 30.02 -16.72
C GLY A 135 8.93 31.07 -16.96
N ASP A 136 10.21 30.68 -16.76
CA ASP A 136 11.37 31.48 -17.07
C ASP A 136 11.71 31.35 -18.57
N ASP A 137 11.88 32.48 -19.26
CA ASP A 137 12.39 32.52 -20.63
C ASP A 137 13.92 32.37 -20.61
N ILE A 138 14.37 31.15 -20.88
CA ILE A 138 15.80 30.77 -20.91
C ILE A 138 16.31 30.58 -22.35
N THR A 139 15.69 31.21 -23.32
CA THR A 139 16.02 31.10 -24.77
C THR A 139 17.51 31.16 -25.07
N PRO A 140 18.31 32.08 -24.46
CA PRO A 140 19.75 32.13 -24.71
C PRO A 140 20.50 30.85 -24.33
N ASN A 141 20.10 30.21 -23.22
CA ASN A 141 20.65 28.95 -22.76
C ASN A 141 20.19 27.78 -23.62
N ALA A 142 18.88 27.71 -23.88
CA ALA A 142 18.27 26.63 -24.66
C ALA A 142 18.90 26.49 -26.07
N ARG A 143 19.20 27.59 -26.71
CA ARG A 143 19.88 27.58 -28.05
C ARG A 143 21.24 26.91 -28.06
N ARG A 144 21.87 26.68 -26.91
CA ARG A 144 23.16 26.03 -26.76
C ARG A 144 23.07 24.58 -26.32
N MET A 145 21.86 24.11 -25.95
CA MET A 145 21.61 22.72 -25.55
C MET A 145 21.53 21.81 -26.77
N GLY A 146 22.00 20.57 -26.63
CA GLY A 146 21.81 19.54 -27.64
C GLY A 146 20.32 19.25 -27.89
N GLY A 147 19.94 18.87 -29.12
CA GLY A 147 18.56 18.54 -29.49
C GLY A 147 17.63 19.74 -29.70
N VAL A 148 18.07 20.99 -29.50
CA VAL A 148 17.30 22.20 -29.77
C VAL A 148 17.50 22.68 -31.21
N VAL A 149 16.41 22.67 -32.00
CA VAL A 149 16.44 23.09 -33.41
C VAL A 149 16.09 24.58 -33.51
N ALA A 150 17.04 25.43 -33.95
CA ALA A 150 16.80 26.87 -34.03
C ALA A 150 15.86 27.29 -35.19
N SER A 151 15.82 26.49 -36.27
CA SER A 151 14.95 26.72 -37.44
C SER A 151 14.49 25.40 -38.01
N LEU A 152 13.18 25.21 -38.08
CA LEU A 152 12.57 24.01 -38.65
C LEU A 152 12.63 24.00 -40.17
N PRO A 153 12.67 22.81 -40.80
CA PRO A 153 12.62 22.67 -42.27
C PRO A 153 11.35 23.19 -42.93
N GLU A 154 10.26 23.22 -42.18
CA GLU A 154 8.95 23.70 -42.67
C GLU A 154 8.33 24.72 -41.71
N PRO A 155 7.43 25.61 -42.17
CA PRO A 155 6.75 26.57 -41.31
C PRO A 155 5.90 25.87 -40.27
N PHE A 156 6.08 26.26 -39.02
CA PHE A 156 5.27 25.83 -37.88
C PHE A 156 5.22 26.96 -36.84
N SER A 157 4.00 27.26 -36.38
CA SER A 157 3.79 28.17 -35.25
C SER A 157 3.08 27.42 -34.12
N GLY A 158 3.75 27.30 -32.97
CA GLY A 158 3.25 26.49 -31.84
C GLY A 158 4.31 26.20 -30.82
N GLY A 159 3.94 25.35 -29.85
CA GLY A 159 4.81 24.87 -28.78
C GLY A 159 5.28 23.42 -29.00
N ILE A 160 6.56 23.17 -28.75
CA ILE A 160 7.13 21.82 -28.73
C ILE A 160 7.63 21.57 -27.31
N ARG A 161 7.18 20.49 -26.69
CA ARG A 161 7.56 20.12 -25.32
C ARG A 161 8.65 19.08 -25.31
N GLY A 162 9.63 19.27 -24.46
CA GLY A 162 10.71 18.34 -24.23
C GLY A 162 11.14 18.33 -22.78
N GLU A 163 11.99 17.37 -22.46
CA GLU A 163 12.66 17.27 -21.16
C GLU A 163 14.14 17.56 -21.35
N VAL A 164 14.67 18.50 -20.56
CA VAL A 164 16.09 18.80 -20.48
C VAL A 164 16.74 17.77 -19.58
N LEU A 165 17.73 17.06 -20.11
CA LEU A 165 18.40 15.95 -19.46
C LEU A 165 19.91 16.17 -19.40
N MET A 166 20.53 15.48 -18.43
CA MET A 166 21.97 15.22 -18.42
C MET A 166 22.17 13.71 -18.48
N THR A 167 23.10 13.23 -19.33
CA THR A 167 23.42 11.80 -19.36
C THR A 167 24.31 11.43 -18.18
N HIS A 168 24.24 10.16 -17.74
CA HIS A 168 25.09 9.61 -16.68
C HIS A 168 26.58 9.82 -16.98
N GLU A 169 27.00 9.57 -18.22
CA GLU A 169 28.40 9.78 -18.63
C GLU A 169 28.87 11.23 -18.43
N VAL A 170 28.04 12.20 -18.80
CA VAL A 170 28.38 13.62 -18.66
C VAL A 170 28.36 14.03 -17.19
N HIS A 171 27.37 13.57 -16.41
CA HIS A 171 27.29 13.83 -14.98
C HIS A 171 28.53 13.33 -14.26
N ASP A 172 28.90 12.07 -14.42
CA ASP A 172 30.02 11.45 -13.71
C ASP A 172 31.36 12.09 -14.06
N ARG A 173 31.50 12.52 -15.31
CA ARG A 173 32.75 13.12 -15.79
C ARG A 173 32.91 14.60 -15.44
N LYS A 174 31.79 15.37 -15.42
CA LYS A 174 31.88 16.85 -15.35
C LYS A 174 31.12 17.47 -14.19
N HIS A 175 30.13 16.79 -13.65
CA HIS A 175 29.16 17.35 -12.68
C HIS A 175 28.89 16.44 -11.47
N ALA A 176 29.84 15.56 -11.14
CA ALA A 176 29.73 14.61 -10.03
C ALA A 176 29.53 15.27 -8.65
N GLU A 177 29.74 16.60 -8.53
CA GLU A 177 29.42 17.36 -7.33
C GLU A 177 27.90 17.60 -7.14
N LYS A 178 27.10 17.39 -8.20
CA LYS A 178 25.64 17.47 -8.13
C LYS A 178 25.08 16.16 -7.63
N ALA A 179 23.96 16.22 -6.91
CA ALA A 179 23.37 15.05 -6.28
C ALA A 179 22.88 13.96 -7.28
N ASN A 180 22.38 14.38 -8.45
CA ASN A 180 21.95 13.51 -9.55
C ASN A 180 21.83 14.29 -10.86
N CYS A 181 21.57 13.58 -11.96
CA CYS A 181 21.47 14.16 -13.32
C CYS A 181 20.35 15.21 -13.41
N ARG A 182 19.20 14.98 -12.78
CA ARG A 182 18.06 15.92 -12.77
C ARG A 182 18.41 17.24 -12.07
N ASN A 183 19.05 17.18 -10.89
CA ASN A 183 19.49 18.38 -10.17
C ASN A 183 20.54 19.16 -10.95
N ALA A 184 21.45 18.46 -11.64
CA ALA A 184 22.42 19.07 -12.53
C ALA A 184 21.72 19.78 -13.69
N ALA A 185 20.77 19.12 -14.37
CA ALA A 185 20.02 19.70 -15.48
C ALA A 185 19.24 20.95 -15.05
N ASN A 186 18.46 20.87 -13.96
CA ASN A 186 17.71 22.00 -13.41
C ASN A 186 18.61 23.19 -13.03
N GLY A 187 19.74 22.92 -12.41
CA GLY A 187 20.66 23.97 -11.99
C GLY A 187 21.35 24.66 -13.18
N LEU A 188 21.86 23.89 -14.14
CA LEU A 188 22.60 24.42 -15.28
C LEU A 188 21.72 25.17 -16.27
N MET A 189 20.51 24.65 -16.56
CA MET A 189 19.61 25.27 -17.54
C MET A 189 19.22 26.72 -17.18
N LYS A 190 19.19 27.04 -15.89
CA LYS A 190 18.82 28.37 -15.36
C LYS A 190 20.02 29.27 -15.04
N ARG A 191 21.26 28.83 -15.28
CA ARG A 191 22.44 29.65 -15.00
C ARG A 191 22.48 30.90 -15.87
N LYS A 192 22.68 32.07 -15.26
CA LYS A 192 22.75 33.37 -15.94
C LYS A 192 24.00 33.52 -16.81
N ASP A 193 25.09 32.90 -16.40
CA ASP A 193 26.35 32.90 -17.15
C ASP A 193 26.37 31.88 -18.29
N GLY A 194 25.38 30.98 -18.32
CA GLY A 194 25.22 29.92 -19.29
C GLY A 194 26.37 28.90 -19.33
N VAL A 195 27.21 28.83 -18.28
CA VAL A 195 28.30 27.86 -18.23
C VAL A 195 27.78 26.46 -18.00
N GLY A 196 28.15 25.51 -18.87
CA GLY A 196 27.77 24.10 -18.79
C GLY A 196 26.42 23.75 -19.43
N VAL A 197 25.71 24.70 -20.04
CA VAL A 197 24.43 24.40 -20.71
C VAL A 197 24.59 23.52 -21.95
N GLU A 198 25.77 23.51 -22.56
CA GLU A 198 26.15 22.62 -23.68
C GLU A 198 26.28 21.14 -23.28
N ASP A 199 26.32 20.85 -22.00
CA ASP A 199 26.33 19.49 -21.44
C ASP A 199 24.90 18.90 -21.31
N LEU A 200 23.89 19.71 -21.60
CA LEU A 200 22.47 19.33 -21.53
C LEU A 200 21.92 18.94 -22.91
N VAL A 201 20.98 18.01 -22.92
CA VAL A 201 20.26 17.59 -24.12
C VAL A 201 18.76 17.69 -23.89
N VAL A 202 18.00 17.96 -24.96
CA VAL A 202 16.53 18.04 -24.92
C VAL A 202 15.96 16.89 -25.74
N LEU A 203 15.16 16.03 -25.12
CA LEU A 203 14.35 15.02 -25.79
C LEU A 203 12.91 15.51 -25.89
N CYS A 204 12.39 15.60 -27.11
CA CYS A 204 11.03 16.07 -27.34
C CYS A 204 10.01 14.92 -27.30
N TYR A 205 8.84 15.18 -26.71
CA TYR A 205 7.79 14.16 -26.52
C TYR A 205 6.39 14.65 -26.91
N ASP A 206 6.21 15.94 -27.18
CA ASP A 206 4.91 16.52 -27.52
C ASP A 206 5.03 17.79 -28.36
N ALA A 207 4.00 18.07 -29.15
CA ALA A 207 3.90 19.30 -29.94
C ALA A 207 2.42 19.69 -30.13
N ALA A 208 2.14 20.99 -30.15
CA ALA A 208 0.80 21.49 -30.46
C ALA A 208 0.88 22.85 -31.19
N GLY A 209 -0.01 23.05 -32.17
CA GLY A 209 -0.11 24.29 -32.90
C GLY A 209 -0.71 25.43 -32.10
N ALA A 210 -0.31 26.67 -32.41
CA ALA A 210 -0.81 27.88 -31.73
C ALA A 210 -2.20 28.31 -32.22
N VAL A 211 -2.74 27.71 -33.29
CA VAL A 211 -4.05 28.10 -33.89
C VAL A 211 -5.11 27.08 -33.49
N ALA A 212 -6.14 27.56 -32.79
CA ALA A 212 -7.29 26.74 -32.44
C ALA A 212 -8.06 26.31 -33.71
N GLY A 213 -8.37 25.00 -33.82
CA GLY A 213 -9.38 24.55 -34.80
C GLY A 213 -9.10 23.34 -35.66
N ALA A 214 -7.87 22.89 -35.79
CA ALA A 214 -7.53 21.56 -36.30
C ALA A 214 -6.19 21.17 -35.71
N PRO A 215 -6.08 19.98 -35.08
CA PRO A 215 -4.78 19.49 -34.63
C PRO A 215 -3.86 19.40 -35.86
N PRO A 216 -2.62 19.93 -35.79
CA PRO A 216 -1.70 19.86 -36.92
C PRO A 216 -1.25 18.41 -37.19
N PHE A 217 -1.65 17.46 -36.37
CA PHE A 217 -1.30 16.05 -36.43
C PHE A 217 -2.57 15.18 -36.44
N ALA A 218 -2.53 14.10 -37.22
CA ALA A 218 -3.66 13.17 -37.32
C ALA A 218 -3.85 12.36 -36.01
N ASP A 219 -2.75 11.98 -35.36
CA ASP A 219 -2.71 11.20 -34.15
C ASP A 219 -1.36 11.41 -33.40
N GLU A 220 -1.23 10.82 -32.23
CA GLU A 220 -0.01 10.89 -31.42
C GLU A 220 1.23 10.32 -32.13
N PRO A 221 1.19 9.15 -32.83
CA PRO A 221 2.31 8.66 -33.61
C PRO A 221 2.76 9.63 -34.72
N ALA A 222 1.81 10.19 -35.49
CA ALA A 222 2.13 11.16 -36.54
C ALA A 222 2.82 12.41 -35.98
N LYS A 223 2.48 12.82 -34.76
CA LYS A 223 3.14 13.92 -34.04
C LYS A 223 4.61 13.60 -33.74
N ILE A 224 4.90 12.42 -33.19
CA ILE A 224 6.29 12.01 -32.88
C ILE A 224 7.12 11.83 -34.15
N ASP A 225 6.53 11.23 -35.20
CA ASP A 225 7.19 11.11 -36.50
C ASP A 225 7.50 12.49 -37.12
N TRP A 226 6.59 13.44 -36.94
CA TRP A 226 6.82 14.82 -37.39
C TRP A 226 7.96 15.48 -36.62
N LEU A 227 8.03 15.35 -35.29
CA LEU A 227 9.13 15.87 -34.49
C LEU A 227 10.49 15.33 -34.99
N GLY A 228 10.58 14.02 -35.29
CA GLY A 228 11.78 13.43 -35.86
C GLY A 228 12.15 14.03 -37.23
N ARG A 229 11.16 14.26 -38.13
CA ARG A 229 11.40 14.92 -39.42
C ARG A 229 11.85 16.37 -39.28
N MET A 230 11.39 17.07 -38.21
CA MET A 230 11.84 18.44 -37.90
C MET A 230 13.26 18.49 -37.32
N GLY A 231 13.87 17.35 -37.05
CA GLY A 231 15.26 17.24 -36.56
C GLY A 231 15.40 17.16 -35.05
N PHE A 232 14.32 16.93 -34.32
CA PHE A 232 14.37 16.74 -32.86
C PHE A 232 14.73 15.31 -32.49
N ASP A 233 15.50 15.18 -31.42
CA ASP A 233 15.61 13.92 -30.71
C ASP A 233 14.31 13.66 -29.95
N THR A 234 13.72 12.48 -30.13
CA THR A 234 12.42 12.15 -29.56
C THR A 234 12.50 10.99 -28.58
N VAL A 235 11.55 10.96 -27.64
CA VAL A 235 11.38 9.81 -26.76
C VAL A 235 10.75 8.67 -27.57
N ARG A 236 11.40 7.49 -27.54
CA ARG A 236 10.89 6.29 -28.22
C ARG A 236 9.47 5.97 -27.75
N MET A 237 8.59 5.66 -28.70
CA MET A 237 7.20 5.30 -28.46
C MET A 237 6.97 3.83 -28.82
N GLU A 238 6.45 3.07 -27.86
CA GLU A 238 6.02 1.69 -28.03
C GLU A 238 4.50 1.61 -28.09
N ARG A 239 3.96 0.56 -28.72
CA ARG A 239 2.51 0.35 -28.88
C ARG A 239 2.10 -1.00 -28.29
N PHE A 240 0.99 -1.02 -27.55
CA PHE A 240 0.43 -2.19 -26.92
C PHE A 240 -1.08 -2.25 -27.11
N ALA A 241 -1.61 -3.46 -27.29
CA ALA A 241 -3.04 -3.66 -27.48
C ALA A 241 -3.81 -3.68 -26.14
N THR A 242 -3.16 -4.08 -25.05
CA THR A 242 -3.79 -4.24 -23.73
C THR A 242 -3.02 -3.57 -22.60
N GLY A 243 -3.73 -3.28 -21.49
CA GLY A 243 -3.10 -2.74 -20.29
C GLY A 243 -2.13 -3.73 -19.65
N GLU A 244 -2.42 -5.03 -19.73
CA GLU A 244 -1.56 -6.10 -19.20
C GLU A 244 -0.21 -6.15 -19.92
N GLU A 245 -0.19 -5.94 -21.23
CA GLU A 245 1.05 -5.82 -21.99
C GLU A 245 1.87 -4.61 -21.55
N VAL A 246 1.22 -3.48 -21.24
CA VAL A 246 1.91 -2.30 -20.69
C VAL A 246 2.47 -2.59 -19.30
N VAL A 247 1.76 -3.31 -18.44
CA VAL A 247 2.27 -3.75 -17.12
C VAL A 247 3.52 -4.62 -17.28
N ALA A 248 3.49 -5.59 -18.21
CA ALA A 248 4.66 -6.42 -18.51
C ALA A 248 5.83 -5.59 -19.07
N PHE A 249 5.57 -4.64 -19.95
CA PHE A 249 6.59 -3.75 -20.49
C PHE A 249 7.19 -2.85 -19.40
N ARG A 250 6.37 -2.32 -18.47
CA ARG A 250 6.87 -1.56 -17.32
C ARG A 250 7.84 -2.39 -16.47
N ALA A 251 7.51 -3.66 -16.21
CA ALA A 251 8.38 -4.57 -15.47
C ALA A 251 9.73 -4.78 -16.19
N HIS A 252 9.69 -4.94 -17.53
CA HIS A 252 10.91 -5.03 -18.35
C HIS A 252 11.73 -3.75 -18.27
N VAL A 253 11.10 -2.56 -18.39
CA VAL A 253 11.80 -1.27 -18.32
C VAL A 253 12.41 -1.04 -16.95
N MET A 254 11.75 -1.45 -15.86
CA MET A 254 12.35 -1.43 -14.52
C MET A 254 13.65 -2.22 -14.43
N ASP A 255 13.75 -3.34 -15.13
CA ASP A 255 14.95 -4.18 -15.14
C ASP A 255 16.11 -3.54 -15.89
N ILE A 256 15.81 -2.84 -16.99
CA ILE A 256 16.85 -2.24 -17.87
C ILE A 256 17.15 -0.78 -17.56
N ARG A 257 16.36 -0.09 -16.71
CA ARG A 257 16.46 1.38 -16.52
C ARG A 257 17.86 1.86 -16.12
N GLU A 258 18.59 1.08 -15.31
CA GLU A 258 19.95 1.40 -14.89
C GLU A 258 20.97 1.38 -16.05
N SER A 259 20.63 0.71 -17.15
CA SER A 259 21.45 0.65 -18.36
C SER A 259 21.17 1.80 -19.34
N LEU A 260 20.13 2.59 -19.11
CA LEU A 260 19.80 3.74 -19.94
C LEU A 260 20.83 4.87 -19.73
N PRO A 261 21.05 5.71 -20.74
CA PRO A 261 22.01 6.80 -20.62
C PRO A 261 21.51 7.97 -19.75
N TYR A 262 20.26 7.97 -19.32
CA TYR A 262 19.57 9.00 -18.51
C TYR A 262 18.55 8.37 -17.57
N ASP A 263 18.18 9.12 -16.54
CA ASP A 263 17.20 8.68 -15.55
C ASP A 263 15.77 8.72 -16.07
N ILE A 264 14.95 7.74 -15.63
CA ILE A 264 13.49 7.68 -15.85
C ILE A 264 12.79 7.31 -14.55
N ASP A 265 11.61 7.88 -14.29
CA ASP A 265 10.82 7.63 -13.08
C ASP A 265 9.54 6.81 -13.34
N GLY A 266 9.35 6.34 -14.56
CA GLY A 266 8.20 5.55 -14.97
C GLY A 266 7.96 5.53 -16.47
N LEU A 267 6.70 5.35 -16.84
CA LEU A 267 6.20 5.41 -18.20
C LEU A 267 5.11 6.47 -18.31
N VAL A 268 4.99 7.10 -19.46
CA VAL A 268 3.82 7.91 -19.83
C VAL A 268 2.99 7.09 -20.79
N VAL A 269 1.72 6.88 -20.46
CA VAL A 269 0.78 6.07 -21.25
C VAL A 269 -0.40 6.92 -21.69
N LYS A 270 -0.76 6.83 -22.96
CA LYS A 270 -1.87 7.56 -23.60
C LYS A 270 -2.49 6.75 -24.74
N GLY A 271 -3.68 7.14 -25.21
CA GLY A 271 -4.26 6.60 -26.44
C GLY A 271 -3.63 7.20 -27.70
N ALA A 272 -3.96 6.65 -28.87
CA ALA A 272 -3.48 7.17 -30.15
C ALA A 272 -4.16 8.49 -30.56
N GLU A 273 -5.41 8.70 -30.16
CA GLU A 273 -6.19 9.90 -30.52
C GLU A 273 -5.69 11.14 -29.74
N ILE A 274 -5.56 12.26 -30.46
CA ILE A 274 -5.28 13.55 -29.86
C ILE A 274 -6.59 14.17 -29.37
N ASP A 275 -6.73 14.40 -28.07
CA ASP A 275 -7.85 15.12 -27.47
C ASP A 275 -7.37 16.45 -26.91
N GLU A 276 -7.50 17.52 -27.73
CA GLU A 276 -7.07 18.87 -27.35
C GLU A 276 -7.79 19.40 -26.11
N ALA A 277 -9.08 19.06 -25.95
CA ALA A 277 -9.85 19.50 -24.79
C ALA A 277 -9.37 18.84 -23.50
N ASP A 278 -8.99 17.57 -23.55
CA ASP A 278 -8.38 16.88 -22.42
C ASP A 278 -6.96 17.39 -22.14
N MET A 279 -6.17 17.59 -23.18
CA MET A 279 -4.78 18.10 -23.07
C MET A 279 -4.70 19.53 -22.51
N ALA A 280 -5.74 20.35 -22.70
CA ALA A 280 -5.82 21.71 -22.14
C ALA A 280 -6.11 21.74 -20.63
N ARG A 281 -6.41 20.61 -20.01
CA ARG A 281 -6.68 20.51 -18.56
C ARG A 281 -5.38 20.52 -17.79
N ALA A 282 -5.41 21.07 -16.58
CA ALA A 282 -4.27 21.04 -15.66
C ALA A 282 -3.79 19.61 -15.34
N ARG A 283 -4.73 18.65 -15.38
CA ARG A 283 -4.47 17.19 -15.31
C ARG A 283 -5.34 16.48 -16.34
N PRO A 284 -4.78 16.09 -17.48
CA PRO A 284 -5.49 15.29 -18.46
C PRO A 284 -5.92 13.92 -17.92
N ASP A 285 -7.14 13.48 -18.25
CA ASP A 285 -7.66 12.16 -17.82
C ASP A 285 -7.25 11.03 -18.77
N LYS A 286 -6.98 11.36 -20.06
CA LYS A 286 -6.70 10.37 -21.12
C LYS A 286 -5.22 9.99 -21.24
N GLN A 287 -4.38 10.53 -20.37
CA GLN A 287 -2.98 10.12 -20.21
C GLN A 287 -2.64 9.93 -18.74
N ILE A 288 -1.69 9.03 -18.46
CA ILE A 288 -1.29 8.71 -17.10
C ILE A 288 0.22 8.48 -17.01
N ALA A 289 0.81 8.91 -15.89
CA ALA A 289 2.17 8.52 -15.51
C ALA A 289 2.10 7.21 -14.71
N PHE A 290 2.63 6.14 -15.27
CA PHE A 290 2.77 4.85 -14.60
C PHE A 290 4.16 4.76 -13.99
N LYS A 291 4.27 5.26 -12.76
CA LYS A 291 5.55 5.44 -12.07
C LYS A 291 6.17 4.13 -11.58
N PHE A 292 7.49 4.13 -11.41
CA PHE A 292 8.19 3.12 -10.63
C PHE A 292 8.05 3.48 -9.14
N SER A 293 7.91 2.45 -8.29
CA SER A 293 7.91 2.63 -6.85
C SER A 293 9.31 2.37 -6.28
N LEU A 294 9.71 3.10 -5.25
CA LEU A 294 10.92 2.79 -4.47
C LEU A 294 10.81 1.45 -3.74
N GLU A 295 9.60 0.96 -3.56
CA GLU A 295 9.30 -0.32 -2.93
C GLU A 295 9.31 -1.51 -3.91
N GLU A 296 9.75 -1.32 -5.16
CA GLU A 296 9.81 -2.34 -6.20
C GLU A 296 11.24 -2.56 -6.68
N ALA A 297 11.58 -3.83 -6.92
CA ALA A 297 12.86 -4.24 -7.53
C ALA A 297 12.67 -5.49 -8.39
N VAL A 298 13.62 -5.73 -9.31
CA VAL A 298 13.64 -6.96 -10.12
C VAL A 298 14.73 -7.89 -9.61
N SER A 299 14.41 -9.19 -9.49
CA SER A 299 15.37 -10.23 -9.13
C SER A 299 15.05 -11.55 -9.82
N THR A 300 15.92 -12.54 -9.66
CA THR A 300 15.75 -13.89 -10.24
C THR A 300 15.26 -14.86 -9.16
N LEU A 301 14.19 -15.60 -9.45
CA LEU A 301 13.68 -16.70 -8.62
C LEU A 301 14.58 -17.93 -8.73
N ARG A 302 15.36 -18.22 -7.70
CA ARG A 302 16.35 -19.32 -7.70
C ARG A 302 15.79 -20.66 -7.28
N SER A 303 14.89 -20.65 -6.30
CA SER A 303 14.18 -21.84 -5.83
C SER A 303 12.91 -21.44 -5.07
N VAL A 304 12.08 -22.43 -4.75
CA VAL A 304 10.89 -22.26 -3.92
C VAL A 304 10.98 -23.21 -2.72
N GLU A 305 10.88 -22.65 -1.54
CA GLU A 305 10.68 -23.40 -0.31
C GLU A 305 9.20 -23.37 0.07
N TRP A 306 8.69 -24.50 0.52
CA TRP A 306 7.32 -24.58 1.01
C TRP A 306 7.33 -24.44 2.53
N SER A 307 6.99 -23.25 3.01
CA SER A 307 6.88 -22.96 4.45
C SER A 307 5.64 -23.66 5.01
N GLU A 308 5.84 -24.44 6.04
CA GLU A 308 4.79 -25.19 6.69
C GLU A 308 4.33 -24.43 7.96
N SER A 309 3.05 -24.03 7.99
CA SER A 309 2.39 -23.48 9.18
C SER A 309 1.21 -24.39 9.52
N GLY A 310 1.36 -25.17 10.57
CA GLY A 310 0.42 -26.25 10.88
C GLY A 310 0.32 -27.24 9.73
N ALA A 311 -0.87 -27.32 9.11
CA ALA A 311 -1.13 -28.18 7.96
C ALA A 311 -1.03 -27.45 6.62
N ASN A 312 -0.84 -26.15 6.59
CA ASN A 312 -0.81 -25.35 5.37
C ASN A 312 0.63 -25.21 4.84
N PHE A 313 0.77 -25.20 3.53
CA PHE A 313 2.02 -25.06 2.80
C PHE A 313 1.99 -23.76 2.00
N THR A 314 2.83 -22.81 2.36
CA THR A 314 2.94 -21.51 1.68
C THR A 314 4.23 -21.45 0.89
N PRO A 315 4.21 -21.14 -0.42
CA PRO A 315 5.41 -21.04 -1.23
C PRO A 315 6.16 -19.75 -0.93
N ILE A 316 7.45 -19.88 -0.64
CA ILE A 316 8.39 -18.77 -0.43
C ILE A 316 9.47 -18.85 -1.50
N GLY A 317 9.56 -17.85 -2.35
CA GLY A 317 10.61 -17.73 -3.36
C GLY A 317 11.93 -17.32 -2.73
N LEU A 318 12.99 -18.06 -3.03
CA LEU A 318 14.38 -17.66 -2.77
C LEU A 318 14.90 -16.94 -4.01
N LEU A 319 15.46 -15.76 -3.80
CA LEU A 319 15.81 -14.79 -4.82
C LEU A 319 17.30 -14.48 -4.81
N ASP A 320 17.83 -14.04 -5.94
CA ASP A 320 19.12 -13.33 -5.90
C ASP A 320 18.99 -12.11 -4.98
N PRO A 321 20.02 -11.80 -4.19
CA PRO A 321 19.97 -10.65 -3.29
C PRO A 321 19.70 -9.36 -4.05
N VAL A 322 18.70 -8.59 -3.65
CA VAL A 322 18.37 -7.30 -4.24
C VAL A 322 18.10 -6.26 -3.16
N ARG A 323 18.54 -5.01 -3.40
CA ARG A 323 18.25 -3.89 -2.50
C ARG A 323 16.82 -3.40 -2.75
N LEU A 324 16.02 -3.30 -1.68
CA LEU A 324 14.62 -2.89 -1.76
C LEU A 324 14.23 -2.18 -0.46
N ALA A 325 13.73 -0.95 -0.56
CA ALA A 325 13.36 -0.11 0.58
C ALA A 325 14.41 -0.11 1.71
N GLY A 326 15.69 0.17 1.35
CA GLY A 326 16.80 0.24 2.30
C GLY A 326 17.29 -1.10 2.87
N THR A 327 16.67 -2.23 2.52
CA THR A 327 17.04 -3.57 3.00
C THR A 327 17.45 -4.50 1.86
N THR A 328 18.22 -5.56 2.17
CA THR A 328 18.53 -6.61 1.19
C THR A 328 17.48 -7.71 1.30
N VAL A 329 16.74 -7.94 0.22
CA VAL A 329 15.72 -8.97 0.10
C VAL A 329 16.29 -10.18 -0.63
N GLN A 330 16.05 -11.38 -0.07
CA GLN A 330 16.41 -12.69 -0.65
C GLN A 330 15.24 -13.68 -0.60
N ARG A 331 14.14 -13.31 0.05
CA ARG A 331 12.96 -14.16 0.22
C ARG A 331 11.71 -13.33 -0.02
N ALA A 332 10.79 -13.87 -0.82
CA ALA A 332 9.51 -13.22 -1.09
C ALA A 332 8.36 -14.23 -1.09
N ASN A 333 7.20 -13.81 -0.64
CA ASN A 333 5.99 -14.61 -0.63
C ASN A 333 5.46 -14.79 -2.06
N LEU A 334 5.14 -16.02 -2.44
CA LEU A 334 4.49 -16.40 -3.70
C LEU A 334 2.98 -16.62 -3.53
N CYS A 335 2.45 -16.41 -2.35
CA CYS A 335 1.05 -16.57 -1.96
C CYS A 335 0.52 -18.00 -2.08
N ASN A 336 0.27 -18.50 -3.28
CA ASN A 336 -0.34 -19.82 -3.52
C ASN A 336 -0.05 -20.35 -4.94
N THR A 337 -0.54 -21.56 -5.23
CA THR A 337 -0.31 -22.25 -6.52
C THR A 337 -1.05 -21.59 -7.67
N ASN A 338 -2.22 -20.96 -7.46
CA ASN A 338 -2.92 -20.19 -8.48
C ASN A 338 -2.11 -18.97 -8.94
N ILE A 339 -1.46 -18.26 -8.02
CA ILE A 339 -0.60 -17.11 -8.36
C ILE A 339 0.62 -17.60 -9.14
N ILE A 340 1.27 -18.68 -8.72
CA ILE A 340 2.41 -19.27 -9.44
C ILE A 340 2.03 -19.63 -10.88
N SER A 341 0.91 -20.33 -11.06
CA SER A 341 0.45 -20.77 -12.38
C SER A 341 -0.10 -19.62 -13.23
N GLY A 342 -0.86 -18.70 -12.62
CA GLY A 342 -1.45 -17.54 -13.30
C GLY A 342 -0.40 -16.57 -13.86
N MET A 343 0.71 -16.38 -13.13
CA MET A 343 1.84 -15.58 -13.60
C MET A 343 2.81 -16.39 -14.49
N GLY A 344 2.65 -17.71 -14.60
CA GLY A 344 3.58 -18.56 -15.34
C GLY A 344 4.99 -18.62 -14.73
N LEU A 345 5.10 -18.52 -13.39
CA LEU A 345 6.39 -18.49 -12.69
C LEU A 345 7.12 -19.83 -12.78
N ARG A 346 8.43 -19.76 -12.93
CA ARG A 346 9.33 -20.91 -13.06
C ARG A 346 10.59 -20.65 -12.25
N ILE A 347 11.32 -21.67 -11.90
CA ILE A 347 12.69 -21.51 -11.37
C ILE A 347 13.55 -20.88 -12.47
N GLY A 348 14.21 -19.78 -12.16
CA GLY A 348 14.96 -18.96 -13.12
C GLY A 348 14.17 -17.78 -13.69
N SER A 349 12.88 -17.61 -13.37
CA SER A 349 12.09 -16.43 -13.76
C SER A 349 12.69 -15.15 -13.22
N ARG A 350 12.70 -14.11 -14.04
CA ARG A 350 12.91 -12.73 -13.60
C ARG A 350 11.58 -12.17 -13.10
N VAL A 351 11.56 -11.64 -11.89
CA VAL A 351 10.31 -11.29 -11.19
C VAL A 351 10.41 -9.91 -10.55
N VAL A 352 9.29 -9.20 -10.53
CA VAL A 352 9.12 -7.95 -9.77
C VAL A 352 8.77 -8.31 -8.32
N ILE A 353 9.47 -7.70 -7.39
CA ILE A 353 9.29 -7.87 -5.95
C ILE A 353 8.83 -6.53 -5.37
N THR A 354 7.85 -6.56 -4.49
CA THR A 354 7.36 -5.37 -3.76
C THR A 354 7.50 -5.55 -2.25
N LYS A 355 7.62 -4.42 -1.55
CA LYS A 355 7.64 -4.35 -0.09
C LYS A 355 6.84 -3.14 0.36
N ARG A 356 5.51 -3.18 0.18
CA ARG A 356 4.59 -2.08 0.52
C ARG A 356 4.12 -2.22 1.95
N GLY A 357 4.47 -1.25 2.82
CA GLY A 357 3.92 -1.14 4.19
C GLY A 357 4.02 -2.42 5.04
N GLU A 358 4.48 -3.51 4.46
CA GLU A 358 4.60 -4.82 5.06
C GLU A 358 6.08 -5.18 5.28
N ILE A 359 6.32 -5.93 6.32
CA ILE A 359 7.66 -6.44 6.63
C ILE A 359 8.07 -7.54 5.65
N ILE A 360 7.10 -8.23 5.00
CA ILE A 360 7.32 -9.42 4.16
C ILE A 360 7.26 -9.03 2.68
N PRO A 361 8.37 -9.17 1.91
CA PRO A 361 8.37 -8.98 0.47
C PRO A 361 7.47 -9.99 -0.25
N LYS A 362 6.84 -9.56 -1.36
CA LYS A 362 5.94 -10.36 -2.20
C LYS A 362 6.40 -10.31 -3.66
N ILE A 363 6.23 -11.40 -4.41
CA ILE A 363 6.36 -11.38 -5.86
C ILE A 363 5.06 -10.83 -6.45
N GLU A 364 5.17 -9.72 -7.20
CA GLU A 364 4.03 -9.00 -7.77
C GLU A 364 3.82 -9.29 -9.24
N GLY A 365 4.88 -9.66 -9.97
CA GLY A 365 4.78 -9.91 -11.41
C GLY A 365 5.94 -10.69 -12.00
N LEU A 366 5.70 -11.23 -13.19
CA LEU A 366 6.71 -11.84 -14.05
C LEU A 366 7.25 -10.76 -14.99
N VAL A 367 8.58 -10.66 -15.08
CA VAL A 367 9.26 -9.87 -16.12
C VAL A 367 9.43 -10.73 -17.37
N GLU A 368 10.10 -11.88 -17.22
CA GLU A 368 10.34 -12.83 -18.30
C GLU A 368 10.72 -14.21 -17.76
N ASN A 369 10.63 -15.21 -18.64
CA ASN A 369 11.17 -16.55 -18.42
C ASN A 369 12.36 -16.77 -19.37
N PRO A 370 13.61 -16.52 -18.94
CA PRO A 370 14.80 -16.78 -19.77
C PRO A 370 14.92 -18.25 -20.18
N ALA A 371 15.70 -18.51 -21.22
CA ALA A 371 16.02 -19.87 -21.62
C ALA A 371 16.66 -20.65 -20.45
N GLY A 372 16.23 -21.89 -20.23
CA GLY A 372 16.74 -22.74 -19.16
C GLY A 372 15.94 -22.72 -17.86
N THR A 373 14.82 -22.00 -17.80
CA THR A 373 13.90 -22.06 -16.66
C THR A 373 13.25 -23.43 -16.51
N SER A 374 12.98 -23.87 -15.27
CA SER A 374 12.32 -25.16 -14.97
C SER A 374 11.02 -24.95 -14.17
N PRO A 375 10.06 -25.90 -14.24
CA PRO A 375 8.84 -25.82 -13.44
C PRO A 375 9.13 -25.74 -11.94
N ILE A 376 8.24 -25.05 -11.19
CA ILE A 376 8.23 -25.08 -9.74
C ILE A 376 7.56 -26.38 -9.30
N GLU A 377 8.26 -27.18 -8.50
CA GLU A 377 7.70 -28.42 -7.96
C GLU A 377 6.77 -28.12 -6.78
N VAL A 378 5.51 -28.57 -6.90
CA VAL A 378 4.52 -28.48 -5.82
C VAL A 378 4.57 -29.79 -5.01
N PRO A 379 4.75 -29.74 -3.68
CA PRO A 379 4.77 -30.94 -2.87
C PRO A 379 3.42 -31.67 -2.95
N SER A 380 3.46 -32.99 -3.09
CA SER A 380 2.27 -33.84 -3.19
C SER A 380 1.94 -34.60 -1.91
N THR A 381 2.89 -34.65 -0.95
CA THR A 381 2.79 -35.49 0.24
C THR A 381 3.25 -34.71 1.48
N CYS A 382 2.47 -34.77 2.55
CA CYS A 382 2.83 -34.27 3.86
C CYS A 382 3.84 -35.21 4.56
N SER A 383 4.65 -34.69 5.48
CA SER A 383 5.54 -35.52 6.31
C SER A 383 4.81 -36.58 7.16
N CYS A 384 3.50 -36.46 7.41
CA CYS A 384 2.69 -37.49 8.05
C CYS A 384 2.30 -38.63 7.08
N GLY A 385 2.71 -38.58 5.79
CA GLY A 385 2.38 -39.55 4.77
C GLY A 385 1.07 -39.30 4.02
N ALA A 386 0.24 -38.36 4.45
CA ALA A 386 -1.01 -38.05 3.77
C ALA A 386 -0.75 -37.29 2.45
N LYS A 387 -1.56 -37.55 1.43
CA LYS A 387 -1.56 -36.80 0.18
C LYS A 387 -2.07 -35.38 0.44
N LEU A 388 -1.35 -34.38 -0.05
CA LEU A 388 -1.79 -32.99 0.05
C LEU A 388 -2.96 -32.70 -0.91
N VAL A 389 -3.79 -31.74 -0.51
CA VAL A 389 -4.88 -31.20 -1.32
C VAL A 389 -4.49 -29.79 -1.75
N ASP A 390 -4.51 -29.56 -3.06
CA ASP A 390 -4.31 -28.24 -3.67
C ASP A 390 -5.64 -27.70 -4.18
N GLU A 391 -6.14 -26.63 -3.56
CA GLU A 391 -7.34 -25.89 -3.95
C GLU A 391 -7.00 -24.66 -4.80
N GLY A 392 -5.72 -24.50 -5.16
CA GLY A 392 -5.21 -23.35 -5.89
C GLY A 392 -4.92 -22.14 -4.99
N THR A 393 -5.86 -21.76 -4.16
CA THR A 393 -5.69 -20.69 -3.15
C THR A 393 -5.00 -21.19 -1.88
N ARG A 394 -5.00 -22.49 -1.66
CA ARG A 394 -4.42 -23.15 -0.49
C ARG A 394 -3.91 -24.55 -0.83
N LEU A 395 -2.71 -24.88 -0.36
CA LEU A 395 -2.15 -26.21 -0.36
C LEU A 395 -2.08 -26.71 1.10
N TYR A 396 -2.71 -27.84 1.42
CA TYR A 396 -2.81 -28.30 2.81
C TYR A 396 -2.88 -29.82 2.98
N CYS A 397 -2.58 -30.27 4.21
CA CYS A 397 -2.74 -31.65 4.62
C CYS A 397 -4.18 -31.90 5.11
N PRO A 398 -4.96 -32.81 4.51
CA PRO A 398 -6.33 -33.09 4.96
C PRO A 398 -6.40 -33.97 6.22
N ASN A 399 -5.32 -34.66 6.61
CA ASN A 399 -5.30 -35.55 7.76
C ASN A 399 -5.64 -34.81 9.05
N ALA A 400 -6.72 -35.17 9.73
CA ALA A 400 -7.13 -34.59 10.99
C ALA A 400 -6.10 -34.83 12.10
N ASP A 401 -5.48 -36.01 12.10
CA ASP A 401 -4.49 -36.45 13.09
C ASP A 401 -3.04 -36.10 12.68
N CYS A 402 -2.86 -35.12 11.80
CA CYS A 402 -1.52 -34.72 11.40
C CYS A 402 -0.75 -34.14 12.60
N PRO A 403 0.43 -34.67 12.96
CA PRO A 403 1.20 -34.19 14.10
C PRO A 403 1.53 -32.70 14.02
N LYS A 404 1.68 -32.15 12.80
CA LYS A 404 1.91 -30.72 12.58
C LYS A 404 0.71 -29.84 12.95
N LYS A 405 -0.52 -30.33 12.75
CA LYS A 405 -1.73 -29.62 13.21
C LYS A 405 -1.77 -29.55 14.73
N ALA A 406 -1.47 -30.67 15.40
CA ALA A 406 -1.44 -30.72 16.85
C ALA A 406 -0.36 -29.78 17.42
N LEU A 407 0.87 -29.82 16.88
CA LEU A 407 1.93 -28.91 17.31
C LEU A 407 1.57 -27.45 17.08
N HIS A 408 1.03 -27.10 15.91
CA HIS A 408 0.62 -25.72 15.59
C HIS A 408 -0.49 -25.21 16.54
N ARG A 409 -1.44 -26.08 16.92
CA ARG A 409 -2.46 -25.75 17.91
C ARG A 409 -1.85 -25.46 19.28
N LEU A 410 -0.85 -26.23 19.70
CA LEU A 410 -0.12 -25.98 20.95
C LEU A 410 0.63 -24.65 20.90
N GLU A 411 1.29 -24.34 19.78
CA GLU A 411 1.97 -23.05 19.56
C GLU A 411 0.97 -21.89 19.57
N LYS A 412 -0.16 -22.06 18.90
CA LYS A 412 -1.25 -21.07 18.86
C LYS A 412 -1.80 -20.80 20.25
N TRP A 413 -2.03 -21.85 21.04
CA TRP A 413 -2.49 -21.74 22.42
C TRP A 413 -1.56 -20.89 23.25
N LEU A 414 -0.24 -21.20 23.24
CA LEU A 414 0.77 -20.46 23.99
C LEU A 414 0.88 -19.00 23.52
N SER A 415 0.73 -18.76 22.22
CA SER A 415 0.77 -17.42 21.61
C SER A 415 -0.45 -16.58 22.03
N VAL A 416 -1.66 -17.12 21.95
CA VAL A 416 -2.89 -16.41 22.35
C VAL A 416 -2.89 -16.05 23.83
N LEU A 417 -2.32 -16.93 24.66
CA LEU A 417 -2.20 -16.68 26.10
C LEU A 417 -0.96 -15.82 26.48
N ASP A 418 -0.16 -15.36 25.52
CA ASP A 418 1.10 -14.65 25.76
C ASP A 418 2.02 -15.38 26.77
N VAL A 419 2.16 -16.70 26.63
CA VAL A 419 3.01 -17.49 27.52
C VAL A 419 4.47 -17.32 27.14
N ARG A 420 5.18 -16.48 27.87
CA ARG A 420 6.58 -16.16 27.60
C ARG A 420 7.52 -17.29 28.00
N ASP A 421 8.68 -17.30 27.31
CA ASP A 421 9.78 -18.25 27.55
C ASP A 421 9.47 -19.71 27.12
N PHE A 422 8.27 -20.08 26.77
CA PHE A 422 7.92 -21.41 26.26
C PHE A 422 8.09 -21.46 24.74
N GLY A 423 9.34 -21.52 24.27
CA GLY A 423 9.67 -21.48 22.84
C GLY A 423 9.28 -22.75 22.07
N GLY A 424 9.07 -22.61 20.75
CA GLY A 424 8.68 -23.71 19.86
C GLY A 424 9.66 -24.90 19.84
N VAL A 425 10.95 -24.68 20.13
CA VAL A 425 11.95 -25.75 20.18
C VAL A 425 11.67 -26.76 21.30
N ILE A 426 11.38 -26.30 22.51
CA ILE A 426 11.06 -27.19 23.63
C ILE A 426 9.68 -27.84 23.43
N LEU A 427 8.70 -27.06 22.94
CA LEU A 427 7.38 -27.58 22.63
C LEU A 427 7.44 -28.68 21.58
N GLY A 428 8.23 -28.48 20.50
CA GLY A 428 8.45 -29.50 19.46
C GLY A 428 9.08 -30.78 20.01
N LYS A 429 10.05 -30.70 20.95
CA LYS A 429 10.65 -31.86 21.62
C LYS A 429 9.63 -32.60 22.48
N LEU A 430 8.83 -31.90 23.26
CA LEU A 430 7.77 -32.47 24.11
C LEU A 430 6.67 -33.14 23.25
N HIS A 431 6.34 -32.55 22.12
CA HIS A 431 5.39 -33.12 21.18
C HIS A 431 5.97 -34.37 20.49
N ALA A 432 7.21 -34.31 19.99
CA ALA A 432 7.89 -35.45 19.36
C ALA A 432 8.09 -36.64 20.29
N SER A 433 8.34 -36.40 21.59
CA SER A 433 8.40 -37.48 22.59
C SER A 433 7.05 -38.07 22.98
N GLY A 434 5.93 -37.43 22.51
CA GLY A 434 4.57 -37.81 22.88
C GLY A 434 4.17 -37.41 24.30
N ARG A 435 4.99 -36.61 25.01
CA ARG A 435 4.67 -36.11 26.37
C ARG A 435 3.56 -35.05 26.34
N VAL A 436 3.52 -34.25 25.28
CA VAL A 436 2.49 -33.25 25.06
C VAL A 436 1.85 -33.52 23.68
N ARG A 437 0.61 -33.93 23.67
CA ARG A 437 -0.15 -34.23 22.45
C ARG A 437 -1.30 -33.26 22.24
N GLU A 438 -1.86 -32.74 23.34
CA GLU A 438 -2.99 -31.81 23.36
C GLU A 438 -2.76 -30.72 24.40
N ILE A 439 -3.57 -29.66 24.37
CA ILE A 439 -3.43 -28.49 25.24
C ILE A 439 -3.51 -28.86 26.72
N ALA A 440 -4.35 -29.82 27.11
CA ALA A 440 -4.48 -30.24 28.50
C ALA A 440 -3.17 -30.79 29.07
N ASP A 441 -2.35 -31.45 28.26
CA ASP A 441 -1.07 -32.01 28.68
C ASP A 441 -0.06 -30.94 29.14
N LEU A 442 -0.13 -29.72 28.59
CA LEU A 442 0.74 -28.60 28.99
C LEU A 442 0.62 -28.30 30.49
N TYR A 443 -0.59 -28.39 31.02
CA TYR A 443 -0.87 -28.06 32.43
C TYR A 443 -0.48 -29.17 33.41
N THR A 444 -0.15 -30.37 32.89
CA THR A 444 0.34 -31.52 33.68
C THR A 444 1.85 -31.61 33.71
N LEU A 445 2.57 -30.70 33.06
CA LEU A 445 4.06 -30.69 33.04
C LEU A 445 4.62 -30.35 34.40
N GLU A 446 5.73 -31.02 34.74
CA GLU A 446 6.51 -30.78 35.94
C GLU A 446 7.88 -30.14 35.61
N ALA A 447 8.43 -29.34 36.55
CA ALA A 447 9.66 -28.60 36.30
C ALA A 447 10.85 -29.56 36.04
N GLY A 448 10.92 -30.69 36.77
CA GLY A 448 11.97 -31.69 36.57
C GLY A 448 11.95 -32.32 35.17
N GLU A 449 10.76 -32.51 34.57
CA GLU A 449 10.64 -33.01 33.20
C GLU A 449 11.22 -32.03 32.17
N LEU A 450 10.95 -30.72 32.33
CA LEU A 450 11.51 -29.68 31.48
C LEU A 450 13.00 -29.50 31.67
N ALA A 451 13.49 -29.55 32.94
CA ALA A 451 14.89 -29.41 33.26
C ALA A 451 15.77 -30.52 32.67
N ALA A 452 15.19 -31.68 32.33
CA ALA A 452 15.92 -32.79 31.69
C ALA A 452 16.30 -32.50 30.21
N TYR A 453 15.74 -31.45 29.58
CA TYR A 453 16.08 -31.08 28.20
C TYR A 453 17.36 -30.22 28.16
N ASP A 454 18.13 -30.38 27.08
CA ASP A 454 19.36 -29.62 26.86
C ASP A 454 19.12 -28.11 26.89
N ARG A 455 19.98 -27.37 27.58
CA ARG A 455 19.92 -25.92 27.82
C ARG A 455 18.69 -25.44 28.62
N MET A 456 18.04 -26.35 29.35
CA MET A 456 16.90 -26.06 30.21
C MET A 456 17.33 -26.35 31.67
N GLY A 457 17.68 -25.32 32.43
CA GLY A 457 17.96 -25.47 33.85
C GLY A 457 16.71 -25.32 34.72
N ASP A 458 16.76 -25.81 35.98
CA ASP A 458 15.62 -25.79 36.91
C ASP A 458 14.92 -24.43 36.99
N LYS A 459 15.67 -23.33 37.10
CA LYS A 459 15.12 -21.96 37.19
C LYS A 459 14.32 -21.56 35.98
N LEU A 460 14.76 -21.97 34.78
CA LEU A 460 14.05 -21.67 33.54
C LEU A 460 12.79 -22.55 33.41
N ALA A 461 12.89 -23.82 33.75
CA ALA A 461 11.77 -24.75 33.77
C ALA A 461 10.65 -24.26 34.72
N GLU A 462 10.98 -23.87 35.93
CA GLU A 462 10.06 -23.29 36.91
C GLU A 462 9.46 -21.97 36.40
N LYS A 463 10.25 -21.12 35.75
CA LYS A 463 9.76 -19.86 35.18
C LYS A 463 8.72 -20.09 34.07
N ILE A 464 8.99 -21.01 33.15
CA ILE A 464 8.08 -21.39 32.07
C ILE A 464 6.74 -21.86 32.62
N LEU A 465 6.76 -22.81 33.56
CA LEU A 465 5.52 -23.34 34.14
C LEU A 465 4.77 -22.29 34.97
N ARG A 466 5.47 -21.39 35.64
CA ARG A 466 4.85 -20.26 36.33
C ARG A 466 4.17 -19.31 35.33
N ASN A 467 4.81 -18.99 34.21
CA ASN A 467 4.22 -18.16 33.17
C ASN A 467 2.96 -18.80 32.56
N LEU A 468 3.01 -20.11 32.28
CA LEU A 468 1.86 -20.87 31.79
C LEU A 468 0.69 -20.84 32.79
N ARG A 469 0.96 -21.11 34.08
CA ARG A 469 -0.06 -21.18 35.13
C ARG A 469 -0.56 -19.81 35.61
N ALA A 470 0.17 -18.74 35.32
CA ALA A 470 -0.25 -17.38 35.64
C ALA A 470 -1.52 -16.95 34.85
N ARG A 471 -1.73 -17.52 33.67
CA ARG A 471 -2.92 -17.30 32.83
C ARG A 471 -3.95 -18.38 33.12
N ASN A 472 -4.57 -18.33 34.30
CA ASN A 472 -5.59 -19.29 34.72
C ASN A 472 -7.03 -18.85 34.42
N GLU A 473 -7.22 -17.64 33.88
CA GLU A 473 -8.50 -17.12 33.39
C GLU A 473 -8.35 -16.52 32.00
N VAL A 474 -9.26 -16.87 31.10
CA VAL A 474 -9.31 -16.37 29.72
C VAL A 474 -10.73 -15.97 29.35
N SER A 475 -10.90 -15.05 28.43
CA SER A 475 -12.20 -14.79 27.81
C SER A 475 -12.62 -15.95 26.90
N LEU A 476 -13.90 -16.09 26.61
CA LEU A 476 -14.36 -17.10 25.64
C LEU A 476 -13.75 -16.90 24.25
N PRO A 477 -13.60 -15.67 23.70
CA PRO A 477 -12.90 -15.44 22.45
C PRO A 477 -11.44 -15.90 22.45
N GLU A 478 -10.65 -15.58 23.50
CA GLU A 478 -9.27 -16.07 23.66
C GLU A 478 -9.22 -17.61 23.69
N PHE A 479 -10.14 -18.23 24.46
CA PHE A 479 -10.23 -19.69 24.56
C PHE A 479 -10.47 -20.33 23.19
N ILE A 480 -11.46 -19.85 22.43
CA ILE A 480 -11.77 -20.37 21.09
C ILE A 480 -10.60 -20.14 20.12
N ALA A 481 -10.03 -18.93 20.10
CA ALA A 481 -8.91 -18.60 19.22
C ALA A 481 -7.65 -19.46 19.50
N GLY A 482 -7.44 -19.86 20.75
CA GLY A 482 -6.33 -20.72 21.14
C GLY A 482 -6.41 -22.15 20.58
N PHE A 483 -7.62 -22.62 20.23
CA PHE A 483 -7.80 -23.95 19.62
C PHE A 483 -7.51 -24.02 18.12
N ASP A 484 -7.06 -22.91 17.52
CA ASP A 484 -6.62 -22.84 16.12
C ASP A 484 -7.68 -23.37 15.12
N ILE A 485 -8.93 -22.99 15.33
CA ILE A 485 -10.00 -23.28 14.36
C ILE A 485 -9.78 -22.40 13.13
N GLU A 486 -9.71 -23.02 11.98
CA GLU A 486 -9.41 -22.33 10.72
C GLU A 486 -10.43 -21.20 10.43
N GLY A 487 -9.90 -20.01 10.14
CA GLY A 487 -10.71 -18.80 9.88
C GLY A 487 -11.31 -18.16 11.14
N ILE A 488 -11.10 -18.72 12.33
CA ILE A 488 -11.67 -18.22 13.58
C ILE A 488 -10.58 -17.66 14.48
N ALA A 489 -10.31 -16.37 14.32
CA ALA A 489 -9.47 -15.60 15.23
C ALA A 489 -10.32 -15.01 16.36
N GLU A 490 -9.67 -14.44 17.38
CA GLU A 490 -10.29 -13.83 18.55
C GLU A 490 -11.41 -12.83 18.17
N LEU A 491 -11.17 -11.98 17.15
CA LEU A 491 -12.15 -11.00 16.70
C LEU A 491 -13.44 -11.65 16.17
N ILE A 492 -13.32 -12.76 15.47
CA ILE A 492 -14.50 -13.51 14.97
C ILE A 492 -15.25 -14.14 16.15
N ALA A 493 -14.56 -14.78 17.08
CA ALA A 493 -15.16 -15.34 18.29
C ALA A 493 -15.81 -14.24 19.15
N GLN A 494 -15.22 -13.05 19.25
CA GLN A 494 -15.78 -11.91 19.97
C GLN A 494 -17.14 -11.45 19.38
N LYS A 495 -17.28 -11.46 18.05
CA LYS A 495 -18.56 -11.12 17.41
C LYS A 495 -19.69 -12.08 17.81
N ALA A 496 -19.38 -13.36 17.96
CA ALA A 496 -20.37 -14.31 18.45
C ALA A 496 -20.80 -14.02 19.91
N VAL A 497 -19.81 -13.72 20.76
CA VAL A 497 -20.09 -13.31 22.15
C VAL A 497 -20.94 -12.02 22.20
N ASP A 498 -20.60 -11.03 21.38
CA ASP A 498 -21.36 -9.77 21.26
C ASP A 498 -22.79 -9.98 20.74
N ALA A 499 -23.05 -11.08 20.01
CA ALA A 499 -24.34 -11.47 19.52
C ALA A 499 -25.15 -12.31 20.53
N GLY A 500 -24.58 -12.61 21.72
CA GLY A 500 -25.27 -13.33 22.80
C GLY A 500 -24.83 -14.78 23.00
N TYR A 501 -23.89 -15.29 22.19
CA TYR A 501 -23.28 -16.62 22.38
C TYR A 501 -22.13 -16.52 23.38
N ASP A 502 -22.44 -16.11 24.60
CA ASP A 502 -21.53 -15.69 25.66
C ASP A 502 -21.01 -16.87 26.54
N SER A 503 -21.36 -18.10 26.22
CA SER A 503 -20.80 -19.30 26.83
C SER A 503 -20.44 -20.36 25.77
N LEU A 504 -19.52 -21.27 26.14
CA LEU A 504 -19.07 -22.34 25.25
C LEU A 504 -20.24 -23.27 24.87
N GLU A 505 -21.17 -23.52 25.82
CA GLU A 505 -22.36 -24.34 25.61
C GLU A 505 -23.31 -23.71 24.58
N LYS A 506 -23.60 -22.40 24.72
CA LYS A 506 -24.41 -21.67 23.75
C LYS A 506 -23.80 -21.68 22.36
N LEU A 507 -22.48 -21.43 22.29
CA LEU A 507 -21.77 -21.37 20.99
C LEU A 507 -21.71 -22.74 20.31
N ARG A 508 -21.55 -23.84 21.07
CA ARG A 508 -21.59 -25.22 20.56
C ARG A 508 -22.98 -25.67 20.15
N ALA A 509 -24.02 -25.13 20.77
CA ALA A 509 -25.41 -25.47 20.46
C ALA A 509 -25.98 -24.68 19.27
N ALA A 510 -25.29 -23.60 18.85
CA ALA A 510 -25.71 -22.71 17.77
C ALA A 510 -25.68 -23.43 16.41
N THR A 511 -26.72 -23.25 15.61
CA THR A 511 -26.80 -23.76 14.25
C THR A 511 -26.05 -22.82 13.27
N VAL A 512 -25.75 -23.33 12.08
CA VAL A 512 -25.09 -22.52 11.02
C VAL A 512 -25.99 -21.33 10.65
N GLU A 513 -27.29 -21.52 10.58
CA GLU A 513 -28.28 -20.50 10.22
C GLU A 513 -28.33 -19.39 11.28
N GLU A 514 -28.27 -19.75 12.56
CA GLU A 514 -28.25 -18.79 13.68
C GLU A 514 -26.93 -17.98 13.70
N LEU A 515 -25.81 -18.63 13.42
CA LEU A 515 -24.52 -17.94 13.36
C LEU A 515 -24.40 -17.04 12.13
N ALA A 516 -25.01 -17.41 10.99
CA ALA A 516 -24.90 -16.67 9.74
C ALA A 516 -25.58 -15.28 9.77
N VAL A 517 -26.51 -15.05 10.75
CA VAL A 517 -27.14 -13.72 10.90
C VAL A 517 -26.33 -12.74 11.74
N ILE A 518 -25.19 -13.18 12.33
CA ILE A 518 -24.31 -12.33 13.11
C ILE A 518 -23.61 -11.33 12.15
N ASP A 519 -23.60 -10.05 12.52
CA ASP A 519 -22.94 -9.00 11.72
C ASP A 519 -21.46 -9.33 11.47
N GLY A 520 -21.10 -9.41 10.19
CA GLY A 520 -19.75 -9.78 9.73
C GLY A 520 -19.46 -11.28 9.74
N TYR A 521 -20.46 -12.15 9.94
CA TYR A 521 -20.40 -13.56 9.58
C TYR A 521 -21.04 -13.76 8.21
N ALA A 522 -20.30 -14.42 7.30
CA ALA A 522 -20.88 -15.02 6.12
C ALA A 522 -21.19 -16.49 6.42
N GLU A 523 -21.98 -17.15 5.57
CA GLU A 523 -22.29 -18.58 5.69
C GLU A 523 -21.05 -19.46 5.84
N ILE A 524 -19.94 -19.10 5.12
CA ILE A 524 -18.65 -19.79 5.22
C ILE A 524 -18.08 -19.70 6.64
N THR A 525 -18.13 -18.52 7.27
CA THR A 525 -17.64 -18.31 8.64
C THR A 525 -18.50 -19.08 9.66
N ALA A 526 -19.82 -19.03 9.52
CA ALA A 526 -20.75 -19.77 10.37
C ALA A 526 -20.50 -21.28 10.31
N ARG A 527 -20.33 -21.83 9.11
CA ARG A 527 -19.97 -23.25 8.91
C ARG A 527 -18.60 -23.59 9.51
N ALA A 528 -17.60 -22.72 9.36
CA ALA A 528 -16.27 -22.94 9.94
C ALA A 528 -16.33 -23.00 11.47
N VAL A 529 -17.10 -22.13 12.12
CA VAL A 529 -17.30 -22.15 13.58
C VAL A 529 -17.96 -23.48 14.02
N ALA A 530 -19.09 -23.82 13.44
CA ALA A 530 -19.83 -25.04 13.82
C ALA A 530 -18.99 -26.31 13.54
N ALA A 531 -18.38 -26.41 12.35
CA ALA A 531 -17.58 -27.58 11.96
C ALA A 531 -16.27 -27.68 12.78
N GLY A 532 -15.68 -26.57 13.19
CA GLY A 532 -14.43 -26.55 13.95
C GLY A 532 -14.61 -26.85 15.44
N LEU A 533 -15.73 -26.42 16.05
CA LEU A 533 -15.99 -26.65 17.47
C LEU A 533 -16.33 -28.10 17.78
N ALA A 534 -17.08 -28.77 16.90
CA ALA A 534 -17.58 -30.14 17.16
C ALA A 534 -16.44 -31.16 17.42
N PRO A 535 -15.40 -31.29 16.57
CA PRO A 535 -14.33 -32.28 16.80
C PRO A 535 -13.42 -31.90 17.96
N LEU A 536 -13.30 -30.60 18.30
CA LEU A 536 -12.45 -30.12 19.37
C LEU A 536 -13.12 -30.10 20.74
N GLY A 537 -14.44 -30.33 20.77
CA GLY A 537 -15.21 -30.35 22.01
C GLY A 537 -14.61 -31.19 23.14
N PRO A 538 -14.25 -32.46 22.89
CA PRO A 538 -13.64 -33.31 23.95
C PRO A 538 -12.31 -32.77 24.48
N GLU A 539 -11.46 -32.16 23.63
CA GLU A 539 -10.20 -31.55 24.05
C GLU A 539 -10.43 -30.29 24.88
N MET A 540 -11.38 -29.43 24.46
CA MET A 540 -11.80 -28.25 25.22
C MET A 540 -12.30 -28.63 26.62
N ASP A 541 -13.11 -29.69 26.71
CA ASP A 541 -13.66 -30.17 27.98
C ASP A 541 -12.55 -30.71 28.91
N ARG A 542 -11.54 -31.40 28.38
CA ARG A 542 -10.38 -31.84 29.16
C ARG A 542 -9.54 -30.66 29.70
N VAL A 543 -9.37 -29.62 28.91
CA VAL A 543 -8.66 -28.41 29.37
C VAL A 543 -9.42 -27.78 30.55
N LEU A 544 -10.71 -27.61 30.44
CA LEU A 544 -11.54 -27.02 31.50
C LEU A 544 -11.64 -27.94 32.74
N ALA A 545 -11.76 -29.24 32.52
CA ALA A 545 -11.82 -30.24 33.60
C ALA A 545 -10.51 -30.35 34.40
N SER A 546 -9.38 -29.98 33.83
CA SER A 546 -8.08 -29.94 34.55
C SER A 546 -8.09 -28.95 35.73
N GLY A 547 -9.00 -27.97 35.73
CA GLY A 547 -9.07 -26.90 36.73
C GLY A 547 -7.92 -25.89 36.65
N ALA A 548 -6.96 -26.08 35.72
CA ALA A 548 -5.83 -25.18 35.55
C ALA A 548 -6.22 -23.86 34.85
N LEU A 549 -7.34 -23.88 34.11
CA LEU A 549 -7.86 -22.74 33.38
C LEU A 549 -9.38 -22.68 33.49
N ARG A 550 -9.91 -21.46 33.52
CA ARG A 550 -11.38 -21.21 33.46
C ARG A 550 -11.70 -20.10 32.47
N ILE A 551 -12.86 -20.22 31.83
CA ILE A 551 -13.42 -19.16 31.01
C ILE A 551 -14.05 -18.13 31.95
N LYS A 552 -13.66 -16.86 31.83
CA LYS A 552 -14.29 -15.75 32.55
C LYS A 552 -15.77 -15.71 32.18
N ALA A 553 -16.62 -15.70 33.18
CA ALA A 553 -18.02 -15.37 32.95
C ALA A 553 -18.05 -13.96 32.28
N PRO A 554 -18.88 -13.76 31.24
CA PRO A 554 -19.12 -12.43 30.72
C PRO A 554 -19.48 -11.52 31.89
N ALA A 555 -19.02 -10.27 31.87
CA ALA A 555 -19.35 -9.31 32.91
C ALA A 555 -20.88 -9.06 32.88
N MET A 556 -21.63 -9.95 33.50
CA MET A 556 -23.09 -9.84 33.64
C MET A 556 -23.40 -8.84 34.74
N GLY A 557 -24.01 -7.71 34.38
CA GLY A 557 -24.59 -6.83 35.36
C GLY A 557 -23.80 -5.58 35.73
N GLY A 558 -22.93 -5.08 34.88
CA GLY A 558 -22.38 -3.73 35.08
C GLY A 558 -23.39 -2.63 34.69
N PRO A 559 -23.18 -1.37 35.12
CA PRO A 559 -24.08 -0.24 34.83
C PRO A 559 -24.29 0.01 33.32
N LEU A 560 -23.45 -0.57 32.46
CA LEU A 560 -23.54 -0.49 31.01
C LEU A 560 -24.05 -1.76 30.34
N ALA A 561 -24.49 -2.75 31.10
CA ALA A 561 -24.99 -4.03 30.56
C ALA A 561 -26.11 -3.81 29.54
N GLY A 562 -26.01 -4.48 28.39
CA GLY A 562 -27.00 -4.38 27.31
C GLY A 562 -26.95 -3.07 26.50
N LYS A 563 -25.99 -2.17 26.79
CA LYS A 563 -25.81 -0.92 26.06
C LYS A 563 -24.58 -1.00 25.15
N SER A 564 -24.69 -0.38 23.97
CA SER A 564 -23.61 -0.30 22.99
C SER A 564 -23.18 1.15 22.78
N PHE A 565 -21.87 1.37 22.66
CA PHE A 565 -21.26 2.69 22.56
C PHE A 565 -20.34 2.77 21.35
N CYS A 566 -20.37 3.90 20.65
CA CYS A 566 -19.36 4.26 19.65
C CYS A 566 -18.75 5.60 20.06
N PHE A 567 -17.45 5.75 19.90
CA PHE A 567 -16.74 6.98 20.25
C PHE A 567 -16.28 7.72 19.00
N THR A 568 -16.41 9.06 19.01
CA THR A 568 -15.89 9.93 17.96
C THR A 568 -15.35 11.24 18.56
N GLY A 569 -14.34 11.83 17.92
CA GLY A 569 -13.63 12.98 18.49
C GLY A 569 -12.70 12.61 19.64
N GLU A 570 -12.17 13.63 20.30
CA GLU A 570 -11.32 13.48 21.49
C GLU A 570 -12.15 13.52 22.77
N LEU A 571 -11.79 12.68 23.72
CA LEU A 571 -12.34 12.68 25.08
C LEU A 571 -11.41 13.49 25.98
N GLY A 572 -11.99 14.21 26.95
CA GLY A 572 -11.24 15.13 27.81
C GLY A 572 -10.47 14.43 28.94
N SER A 573 -11.01 13.32 29.49
CA SER A 573 -10.47 12.67 30.69
C SER A 573 -9.73 11.37 30.42
N MET A 574 -9.91 10.76 29.26
CA MET A 574 -9.28 9.48 28.91
C MET A 574 -9.08 9.31 27.40
N LYS A 575 -8.18 8.42 27.01
CA LYS A 575 -8.01 8.05 25.60
C LYS A 575 -9.13 7.11 25.14
N ARG A 576 -9.46 7.12 23.85
CA ARG A 576 -10.50 6.26 23.27
C ARG A 576 -10.35 4.77 23.59
N PRO A 577 -9.13 4.14 23.50
CA PRO A 577 -8.98 2.75 23.90
C PRO A 577 -9.31 2.47 25.37
N GLU A 578 -9.05 3.45 26.24
CA GLU A 578 -9.38 3.35 27.66
C GLU A 578 -10.90 3.43 27.90
N ALA A 579 -11.60 4.30 27.15
CA ALA A 579 -13.06 4.40 27.20
C ALA A 579 -13.72 3.10 26.66
N GLU A 580 -13.21 2.52 25.59
CA GLU A 580 -13.67 1.26 25.02
C GLU A 580 -13.44 0.08 26.01
N ALA A 581 -12.27 0.06 26.67
CA ALA A 581 -11.98 -0.92 27.72
C ALA A 581 -12.91 -0.75 28.94
N LEU A 582 -13.21 0.48 29.33
CA LEU A 582 -14.13 0.79 30.42
C LEU A 582 -15.56 0.31 30.11
N VAL A 583 -16.05 0.54 28.89
CA VAL A 583 -17.37 0.03 28.45
C VAL A 583 -17.42 -1.48 28.61
N LYS A 584 -16.41 -2.20 28.12
CA LYS A 584 -16.33 -3.66 28.22
C LYS A 584 -16.27 -4.14 29.68
N ALA A 585 -15.45 -3.49 30.51
CA ALA A 585 -15.33 -3.83 31.93
C ALA A 585 -16.64 -3.65 32.71
N LEU A 586 -17.53 -2.77 32.25
CA LEU A 586 -18.82 -2.47 32.87
C LEU A 586 -20.00 -3.18 32.19
N GLY A 587 -19.71 -4.22 31.37
CA GLY A 587 -20.74 -5.08 30.75
C GLY A 587 -21.39 -4.49 29.50
N GLY A 588 -20.90 -3.36 28.97
CA GLY A 588 -21.34 -2.77 27.70
C GLY A 588 -20.55 -3.28 26.50
N SER A 589 -20.98 -2.93 25.28
CA SER A 589 -20.25 -3.23 24.06
C SER A 589 -19.74 -1.96 23.37
N ALA A 590 -18.44 -1.91 23.02
CA ALA A 590 -17.87 -0.83 22.24
C ALA A 590 -17.88 -1.19 20.75
N LYS A 591 -18.39 -0.29 19.90
CA LYS A 591 -18.52 -0.48 18.45
C LYS A 591 -17.62 0.52 17.69
N ALA A 592 -16.99 0.07 16.62
CA ALA A 592 -16.13 0.93 15.79
C ALA A 592 -16.94 1.91 14.92
N SER A 593 -18.18 1.57 14.56
CA SER A 593 -19.06 2.35 13.69
C SER A 593 -20.46 2.51 14.26
N VAL A 594 -21.18 3.53 13.74
CA VAL A 594 -22.58 3.79 14.10
C VAL A 594 -23.50 2.91 13.26
N THR A 595 -24.36 2.12 13.94
CA THR A 595 -25.38 1.25 13.34
C THR A 595 -26.76 1.60 13.92
N LYS A 596 -27.84 1.15 13.28
CA LYS A 596 -29.23 1.40 13.74
C LYS A 596 -29.53 0.85 15.15
N GLY A 597 -28.77 -0.13 15.61
CA GLY A 597 -28.93 -0.74 16.94
C GLY A 597 -27.98 -0.16 18.00
N LEU A 598 -27.16 0.87 17.68
CA LEU A 598 -26.25 1.49 18.62
C LEU A 598 -27.05 2.24 19.70
N SER A 599 -26.69 2.05 20.99
CA SER A 599 -27.35 2.76 22.08
C SER A 599 -26.92 4.22 22.18
N TYR A 600 -25.62 4.48 22.09
CA TYR A 600 -25.07 5.82 22.27
C TYR A 600 -23.86 6.07 21.35
N LEU A 601 -23.83 7.26 20.74
CA LEU A 601 -22.61 7.85 20.21
C LEU A 601 -22.05 8.82 21.25
N VAL A 602 -20.81 8.63 21.67
CA VAL A 602 -20.14 9.48 22.66
C VAL A 602 -19.20 10.45 21.95
N THR A 603 -19.41 11.75 22.19
CA THR A 603 -18.56 12.83 21.64
C THR A 603 -18.71 14.10 22.45
N ASN A 604 -17.60 14.82 22.67
CA ASN A 604 -17.63 16.15 23.28
C ASN A 604 -17.97 17.26 22.27
N ASP A 605 -18.10 16.91 20.97
CA ASP A 605 -18.52 17.83 19.91
C ASP A 605 -19.71 17.23 19.13
N PRO A 606 -20.94 17.36 19.69
CA PRO A 606 -22.15 16.79 19.07
C PRO A 606 -22.53 17.46 17.74
N ASP A 607 -22.09 18.68 17.52
CA ASP A 607 -22.37 19.46 16.31
C ASP A 607 -21.28 19.29 15.25
N SER A 608 -20.24 18.49 15.51
CA SER A 608 -19.22 18.18 14.50
C SER A 608 -19.87 17.54 13.28
N GLY A 609 -19.58 18.03 12.09
CA GLY A 609 -20.10 17.48 10.84
C GLY A 609 -19.54 16.09 10.50
N SER A 610 -19.04 15.33 11.49
CA SER A 610 -18.42 14.03 11.28
C SER A 610 -19.40 13.02 10.70
N GLU A 611 -18.92 12.08 9.90
CA GLU A 611 -19.71 10.99 9.32
C GLU A 611 -20.44 10.17 10.41
N LYS A 612 -19.84 10.01 11.58
CA LYS A 612 -20.47 9.30 12.71
C LYS A 612 -21.63 10.09 13.30
N ASN A 613 -21.50 11.41 13.46
CA ASN A 613 -22.59 12.28 13.94
C ASN A 613 -23.75 12.29 12.94
N LYS A 614 -23.48 12.43 11.64
CA LYS A 614 -24.50 12.36 10.59
C LYS A 614 -25.24 11.04 10.58
N LYS A 615 -24.51 9.91 10.70
CA LYS A 615 -25.12 8.57 10.80
C LYS A 615 -25.94 8.39 12.07
N ALA A 616 -25.44 8.86 13.22
CA ALA A 616 -26.20 8.80 14.49
C ALA A 616 -27.52 9.55 14.37
N ALA A 617 -27.50 10.76 13.86
CA ALA A 617 -28.71 11.56 13.62
C ALA A 617 -29.67 10.84 12.65
N SER A 618 -29.17 10.27 11.54
CA SER A 618 -30.00 9.58 10.54
C SER A 618 -30.63 8.28 11.07
N TYR A 619 -29.99 7.62 12.04
CA TYR A 619 -30.48 6.37 12.65
C TYR A 619 -31.25 6.59 13.96
N GLY A 620 -31.35 7.83 14.43
CA GLY A 620 -32.00 8.16 15.71
C GLY A 620 -31.22 7.66 16.93
N VAL A 621 -29.90 7.49 16.80
CA VAL A 621 -28.99 7.09 17.89
C VAL A 621 -28.75 8.27 18.80
N ALA A 622 -28.88 8.07 20.11
CA ALA A 622 -28.62 9.13 21.09
C ALA A 622 -27.15 9.54 21.10
N ILE A 623 -26.89 10.84 20.92
CA ILE A 623 -25.54 11.42 21.03
C ILE A 623 -25.40 11.96 22.45
N ILE A 624 -24.34 11.56 23.16
CA ILE A 624 -24.04 11.98 24.54
C ILE A 624 -22.60 12.49 24.63
N ASP A 625 -22.33 13.38 25.58
CA ASP A 625 -20.98 13.81 25.92
C ASP A 625 -20.26 12.80 26.84
N GLU A 626 -18.99 13.05 27.08
CA GLU A 626 -18.17 12.22 27.96
C GLU A 626 -18.67 12.22 29.41
N GLU A 627 -19.21 13.34 29.89
CA GLU A 627 -19.72 13.45 31.25
C GLU A 627 -20.98 12.56 31.43
N ALA A 628 -21.88 12.59 30.45
CA ALA A 628 -23.06 11.71 30.46
C ALA A 628 -22.65 10.22 30.34
N PHE A 629 -21.62 9.91 29.54
CA PHE A 629 -21.05 8.57 29.49
C PHE A 629 -20.49 8.13 30.86
N LEU A 630 -19.69 8.99 31.51
CA LEU A 630 -19.14 8.67 32.83
C LEU A 630 -20.22 8.51 33.91
N ARG A 631 -21.30 9.31 33.85
CA ARG A 631 -22.49 9.11 34.72
C ARG A 631 -23.13 7.75 34.49
N LEU A 632 -23.31 7.33 33.23
CA LEU A 632 -23.82 6.00 32.89
C LEU A 632 -22.87 4.88 33.36
N ALA A 633 -21.58 5.13 33.35
CA ALA A 633 -20.55 4.22 33.82
C ALA A 633 -20.41 4.18 35.37
N GLY A 634 -21.14 5.03 36.09
CA GLY A 634 -21.04 5.13 37.56
C GLY A 634 -19.72 5.71 38.05
N ARG A 635 -19.10 6.59 37.25
CA ARG A 635 -17.80 7.22 37.53
C ARG A 635 -17.87 8.77 37.50
N ALA A 636 -19.04 9.35 37.59
CA ALA A 636 -19.23 10.78 37.69
C ALA A 636 -19.07 11.29 39.14
#